data_987cb5cf8dc7960e064554395e98b453
#
_entry.id   987cb5cf8dc7960e064554395e98b453
#
_cell.length_a   1.000
_cell.length_b   1.000
_cell.length_c   1.000
_cell.angle_alpha   90.00
_cell.angle_beta   90.00
_cell.angle_gamma   90.00
#
_symmetry.space_group_name_H-M   'P 1'
#
loop_
_entity.id
_entity.type
_entity.pdbx_description
1 polymer ?
#
loop_
_entity_poly.entity_id
_entity_poly.type
_entity_poly.pdbx_seq_one_letter_code
_entity_poly.pdbx_strand_id
1 'polypeptide(L)'
;MSIMYKSTRSNSDKVTASQAILKGLADDGGLFVPDSIPALEVPLEKLADMTYQETAYEVMKLFLSDFTEEELKHCINGAYDDKFDTKEIAPLVKKDGAYYLELFHGSTIAFKLSLIHISE
;
A
#
# COMPACT_ATOMS: atom_id res chain seq x y z
N MET A 1 16.89 -6.65 5.00
CA MET A 1 17.37 -5.26 5.18
C MET A 1 16.14 -4.38 5.49
N SER A 2 16.17 -3.61 6.55
CA SER A 2 15.00 -2.75 6.90
C SER A 2 15.03 -1.48 6.05
N ILE A 3 13.93 -1.17 5.37
CA ILE A 3 13.76 0.09 4.63
C ILE A 3 13.53 1.21 5.63
N MET A 4 14.23 2.31 5.46
CA MET A 4 14.08 3.53 6.25
C MET A 4 13.45 4.62 5.40
N TYR A 5 12.80 5.56 6.06
CA TYR A 5 12.08 6.67 5.44
C TYR A 5 12.75 7.99 5.75
N LYS A 6 12.79 8.87 4.77
CA LYS A 6 13.38 10.23 4.87
C LYS A 6 12.42 11.28 4.35
N SER A 7 12.60 12.52 4.78
CA SER A 7 11.84 13.65 4.23
C SER A 7 12.19 13.93 2.76
N THR A 8 11.21 14.34 1.98
CA THR A 8 11.43 14.85 0.61
C THR A 8 12.18 16.17 0.57
N ARG A 9 12.26 16.91 1.69
CA ARG A 9 12.91 18.24 1.76
C ARG A 9 14.31 18.21 2.35
N SER A 10 14.62 17.20 3.15
CA SER A 10 15.93 17.10 3.80
C SER A 10 16.40 15.66 3.87
N ASN A 11 17.71 15.48 4.10
CA ASN A 11 18.29 14.19 4.48
C ASN A 11 18.38 14.05 6.00
N SER A 12 17.43 14.63 6.74
CA SER A 12 17.30 14.51 8.19
C SER A 12 17.20 13.06 8.65
N ASP A 13 17.17 12.85 9.94
CA ASP A 13 17.14 11.55 10.56
C ASP A 13 16.08 10.63 9.92
N LYS A 14 16.53 9.45 9.54
CA LYS A 14 15.67 8.44 8.97
C LYS A 14 14.80 7.82 10.05
N VAL A 15 13.56 7.53 9.69
CA VAL A 15 12.56 6.89 10.56
C VAL A 15 12.12 5.55 9.98
N THR A 16 11.54 4.67 10.81
CA THR A 16 10.93 3.43 10.34
C THR A 16 9.58 3.70 9.65
N ALA A 17 9.03 2.70 8.97
CA ALA A 17 7.73 2.83 8.32
C ALA A 17 6.61 3.18 9.32
N SER A 18 6.54 2.49 10.44
CA SER A 18 5.54 2.76 11.49
C SER A 18 5.67 4.17 12.07
N GLN A 19 6.90 4.64 12.31
CA GLN A 19 7.14 6.00 12.78
C GLN A 19 6.73 7.05 11.73
N ALA A 20 6.99 6.80 10.45
CA ALA A 20 6.57 7.68 9.36
C ALA A 20 5.05 7.78 9.26
N ILE A 21 4.34 6.66 9.38
CA ILE A 21 2.87 6.61 9.38
C ILE A 21 2.30 7.40 10.56
N LEU A 22 2.78 7.15 11.77
CA LEU A 22 2.29 7.82 12.98
C LEU A 22 2.56 9.33 12.96
N LYS A 23 3.68 9.75 12.39
CA LYS A 23 4.05 11.15 12.31
C LYS A 23 3.30 11.91 11.21
N GLY A 24 2.99 11.23 10.09
CA GLY A 24 2.33 11.80 8.92
C GLY A 24 3.25 12.69 8.09
N LEU A 25 3.56 13.91 8.54
CA LEU A 25 4.49 14.83 7.89
C LEU A 25 5.82 14.92 8.64
N ALA A 26 6.91 15.12 7.89
CA ALA A 26 8.20 15.39 8.47
C ALA A 26 8.26 16.80 9.11
N ASP A 27 9.16 17.02 10.08
CA ASP A 27 9.25 18.28 10.84
C ASP A 27 9.55 19.49 9.94
N ASP A 28 10.22 19.27 8.80
CA ASP A 28 10.49 20.27 7.77
C ASP A 28 9.33 20.50 6.79
N GLY A 29 8.16 19.89 7.02
CA GLY A 29 6.98 19.95 6.17
C GLY A 29 7.07 19.09 4.89
N GLY A 30 8.10 18.24 4.76
CA GLY A 30 8.22 17.27 3.68
C GLY A 30 7.35 16.03 3.91
N LEU A 31 7.20 15.23 2.87
CA LEU A 31 6.59 13.90 2.93
C LEU A 31 7.66 12.85 3.24
N PHE A 32 7.27 11.78 3.92
CA PHE A 32 8.15 10.64 4.08
C PHE A 32 8.16 9.76 2.83
N VAL A 33 9.35 9.48 2.33
CA VAL A 33 9.59 8.57 1.20
C VAL A 33 10.61 7.51 1.60
N PRO A 34 10.52 6.29 1.08
CA PRO A 34 11.52 5.27 1.35
C PRO A 34 12.89 5.71 0.82
N ASP A 35 13.94 5.31 1.48
CA ASP A 35 15.32 5.64 1.06
C ASP A 35 15.78 4.82 -0.16
N SER A 36 15.08 3.73 -0.46
CA SER A 36 15.26 2.91 -1.66
C SER A 36 13.93 2.29 -2.10
N ILE A 37 13.79 2.00 -3.38
CA ILE A 37 12.65 1.26 -3.92
C ILE A 37 13.07 -0.20 -4.04
N PRO A 38 12.49 -1.12 -3.25
CA PRO A 38 12.82 -2.53 -3.32
C PRO A 38 12.28 -3.15 -4.62
N ALA A 39 12.99 -4.17 -5.11
CA ALA A 39 12.49 -4.98 -6.20
C ALA A 39 11.45 -6.00 -5.69
N LEU A 40 10.42 -6.23 -6.48
CA LEU A 40 9.45 -7.29 -6.20
C LEU A 40 10.11 -8.65 -6.46
N GLU A 41 10.08 -9.52 -5.45
CA GLU A 41 10.72 -10.84 -5.51
C GLU A 41 9.85 -11.90 -6.20
N VAL A 42 8.53 -11.68 -6.21
CA VAL A 42 7.55 -12.61 -6.78
C VAL A 42 7.45 -12.40 -8.29
N PRO A 43 7.57 -13.47 -9.11
CA PRO A 43 7.35 -13.36 -10.56
C PRO A 43 5.94 -12.89 -10.91
N LEU A 44 5.79 -12.12 -11.99
CA LEU A 44 4.50 -11.56 -12.43
C LEU A 44 3.46 -12.65 -12.71
N GLU A 45 3.88 -13.79 -13.24
CA GLU A 45 3.00 -14.93 -13.51
C GLU A 45 2.35 -15.45 -12.21
N LYS A 46 3.12 -15.48 -11.12
CA LYS A 46 2.62 -15.91 -9.82
C LYS A 46 1.68 -14.87 -9.20
N LEU A 47 1.98 -13.58 -9.38
CA LEU A 47 1.10 -12.49 -8.92
C LEU A 47 -0.27 -12.53 -9.61
N ALA A 48 -0.31 -12.94 -10.89
CA ALA A 48 -1.56 -13.03 -11.65
C ALA A 48 -2.55 -14.05 -11.06
N ASP A 49 -2.05 -15.06 -10.34
CA ASP A 49 -2.88 -16.09 -9.68
C ASP A 49 -3.25 -15.74 -8.22
N MET A 50 -2.72 -14.64 -7.69
CA MET A 50 -2.96 -14.20 -6.31
C MET A 50 -4.25 -13.39 -6.20
N THR A 51 -4.85 -13.43 -5.01
CA THR A 51 -5.90 -12.50 -4.63
C THR A 51 -5.33 -11.10 -4.45
N TYR A 52 -6.21 -10.09 -4.39
CA TYR A 52 -5.80 -8.71 -4.11
C TYR A 52 -5.04 -8.60 -2.78
N GLN A 53 -5.54 -9.26 -1.73
CA GLN A 53 -4.93 -9.25 -0.39
C GLN A 53 -3.55 -9.91 -0.39
N GLU A 54 -3.38 -11.03 -1.09
CA GLU A 54 -2.08 -11.69 -1.24
C GLU A 54 -1.08 -10.80 -1.99
N THR A 55 -1.50 -10.18 -3.08
CA THR A 55 -0.69 -9.21 -3.84
C THR A 55 -0.33 -8.01 -2.98
N ALA A 56 -1.29 -7.46 -2.22
CA ALA A 56 -1.06 -6.36 -1.29
C ALA A 56 0.00 -6.72 -0.24
N TYR A 57 -0.06 -7.92 0.32
CA TYR A 57 0.96 -8.39 1.27
C TYR A 57 2.35 -8.46 0.64
N GLU A 58 2.48 -9.04 -0.56
CA GLU A 58 3.77 -9.16 -1.26
C GLU A 58 4.41 -7.80 -1.55
N VAL A 59 3.61 -6.78 -1.83
CA VAL A 59 4.09 -5.40 -2.05
C VAL A 59 4.37 -4.70 -0.72
N MET A 60 3.43 -4.73 0.22
CA MET A 60 3.53 -3.95 1.46
C MET A 60 4.63 -4.44 2.38
N LYS A 61 4.91 -5.75 2.45
CA LYS A 61 6.02 -6.29 3.26
C LYS A 61 7.40 -5.74 2.85
N LEU A 62 7.55 -5.30 1.61
CA LEU A 62 8.79 -4.71 1.11
C LEU A 62 9.01 -3.30 1.65
N PHE A 63 7.94 -2.55 1.88
CA PHE A 63 7.98 -1.17 2.35
C PHE A 63 7.77 -1.04 3.85
N LEU A 64 6.92 -1.87 4.44
CA LEU A 64 6.58 -1.85 5.87
C LEU A 64 7.39 -2.91 6.63
N SER A 65 8.72 -2.83 6.50
CA SER A 65 9.66 -3.86 6.97
C SER A 65 9.80 -3.97 8.50
N ASP A 66 9.22 -3.06 9.25
CA ASP A 66 9.14 -3.08 10.72
C ASP A 66 7.83 -3.67 11.27
N PHE A 67 6.92 -4.07 10.38
CA PHE A 67 5.72 -4.83 10.74
C PHE A 67 5.96 -6.32 10.61
N THR A 68 5.36 -7.10 11.49
CA THR A 68 5.35 -8.56 11.37
C THR A 68 4.38 -9.02 10.26
N GLU A 69 4.56 -10.24 9.77
CA GLU A 69 3.65 -10.83 8.80
C GLU A 69 2.21 -10.86 9.30
N GLU A 70 2.02 -11.20 10.57
CA GLU A 70 0.70 -11.29 11.20
C GLU A 70 0.01 -9.93 11.26
N GLU A 71 0.73 -8.88 11.67
CA GLU A 71 0.23 -7.51 11.70
C GLU A 71 -0.16 -7.01 10.31
N LEU A 72 0.71 -7.22 9.30
CA LEU A 72 0.39 -6.81 7.94
C LEU A 72 -0.83 -7.54 7.39
N LYS A 73 -0.92 -8.85 7.55
CA LYS A 73 -2.08 -9.63 7.12
C LYS A 73 -3.36 -9.21 7.82
N HIS A 74 -3.30 -8.92 9.11
CA HIS A 74 -4.44 -8.41 9.88
C HIS A 74 -4.92 -7.07 9.30
N CYS A 75 -4.02 -6.12 9.08
CA CYS A 75 -4.35 -4.81 8.50
C CYS A 75 -4.91 -4.92 7.08
N ILE A 76 -4.26 -5.72 6.21
CA ILE A 76 -4.69 -5.92 4.82
C ILE A 76 -6.09 -6.54 4.76
N ASN A 77 -6.34 -7.59 5.54
CA ASN A 77 -7.64 -8.26 5.54
C ASN A 77 -8.75 -7.37 6.14
N GLY A 78 -8.42 -6.51 7.09
CA GLY A 78 -9.35 -5.53 7.64
C GLY A 78 -9.63 -4.36 6.70
N ALA A 79 -8.64 -3.95 5.90
CA ALA A 79 -8.79 -2.86 4.94
C ALA A 79 -9.52 -3.27 3.65
N TYR A 80 -9.20 -4.45 3.12
CA TYR A 80 -9.71 -4.96 1.84
C TYR A 80 -10.63 -6.17 2.06
N ASP A 81 -11.79 -5.92 2.62
CA ASP A 81 -12.81 -6.92 2.95
C ASP A 81 -14.11 -6.70 2.14
N ASP A 82 -15.23 -7.15 2.66
CA ASP A 82 -16.56 -7.04 2.08
C ASP A 82 -17.16 -5.61 2.07
N LYS A 83 -16.43 -4.61 2.57
CA LYS A 83 -16.76 -3.19 2.38
C LYS A 83 -16.64 -2.76 0.91
N PHE A 84 -15.89 -3.51 0.11
CA PHE A 84 -15.81 -3.35 -1.34
C PHE A 84 -16.91 -4.14 -2.02
N ASP A 85 -17.58 -3.57 -3.00
CA ASP A 85 -18.69 -4.20 -3.74
C ASP A 85 -18.22 -5.21 -4.80
N THR A 86 -16.91 -5.41 -4.95
CA THR A 86 -16.29 -6.42 -5.80
C THR A 86 -15.12 -7.10 -5.10
N LYS A 87 -14.94 -8.41 -5.37
CA LYS A 87 -13.83 -9.20 -4.81
C LYS A 87 -12.46 -8.80 -5.36
N GLU A 88 -12.43 -8.24 -6.56
CA GLU A 88 -11.21 -7.77 -7.19
C GLU A 88 -10.68 -6.48 -6.57
N ILE A 89 -11.45 -5.81 -5.70
CA ILE A 89 -11.12 -4.55 -5.01
C ILE A 89 -10.88 -3.38 -5.99
N ALA A 90 -9.92 -3.52 -6.91
CA ALA A 90 -9.60 -2.56 -7.96
C ALA A 90 -9.56 -3.26 -9.33
N PRO A 91 -10.72 -3.62 -9.90
CA PRO A 91 -10.77 -4.35 -11.16
C PRO A 91 -10.25 -3.51 -12.33
N LEU A 92 -9.60 -4.21 -13.27
CA LEU A 92 -9.16 -3.64 -14.54
C LEU A 92 -10.15 -4.03 -15.64
N VAL A 93 -10.97 -3.08 -16.07
CA VAL A 93 -12.04 -3.30 -17.05
C VAL A 93 -11.61 -2.82 -18.42
N LYS A 94 -11.78 -3.68 -19.43
CA LYS A 94 -11.55 -3.31 -20.85
C LYS A 94 -12.84 -2.81 -21.46
N LYS A 95 -12.82 -1.58 -21.99
CA LYS A 95 -13.94 -0.97 -22.71
C LYS A 95 -13.43 -0.09 -23.85
N ASP A 96 -14.05 -0.20 -25.01
CA ASP A 96 -13.75 0.63 -26.20
C ASP A 96 -12.25 0.67 -26.58
N GLY A 97 -11.55 -0.47 -26.42
CA GLY A 97 -10.12 -0.60 -26.77
C GLY A 97 -9.15 -0.06 -25.71
N ALA A 98 -9.64 0.50 -24.59
CA ALA A 98 -8.84 0.97 -23.45
C ALA A 98 -9.07 0.12 -22.20
N TYR A 99 -8.12 0.19 -21.27
CA TYR A 99 -8.25 -0.42 -19.95
C TYR A 99 -8.51 0.67 -18.90
N TYR A 100 -9.48 0.43 -18.02
CA TYR A 100 -9.89 1.31 -16.94
C TYR A 100 -9.64 0.60 -15.61
N LEU A 101 -8.77 1.16 -14.77
CA LEU A 101 -8.58 0.72 -13.40
C LEU A 101 -9.64 1.41 -12.54
N GLU A 102 -10.61 0.63 -12.05
CA GLU A 102 -11.73 1.15 -11.27
C GLU A 102 -11.36 1.26 -9.79
N LEU A 103 -11.26 2.48 -9.26
CA LEU A 103 -10.84 2.77 -7.88
C LEU A 103 -11.98 3.34 -7.01
N PHE A 104 -13.23 3.00 -7.32
CA PHE A 104 -14.42 3.54 -6.66
C PHE A 104 -15.27 2.50 -5.93
N HIS A 105 -14.81 1.24 -5.84
CA HIS A 105 -15.58 0.13 -5.26
C HIS A 105 -15.62 0.10 -3.73
N GLY A 106 -14.82 0.92 -3.05
CA GLY A 106 -14.81 1.03 -1.59
C GLY A 106 -16.03 1.80 -1.05
N SER A 107 -16.23 1.73 0.27
CA SER A 107 -17.38 2.32 0.97
C SER A 107 -17.59 3.82 0.75
N THR A 108 -16.55 4.55 0.35
CA THR A 108 -16.60 6.00 0.12
C THR A 108 -16.63 6.39 -1.35
N ILE A 109 -16.61 5.41 -2.25
CA ILE A 109 -16.65 5.63 -3.72
C ILE A 109 -15.50 6.54 -4.20
N ALA A 110 -14.43 6.67 -3.42
CA ALA A 110 -13.33 7.57 -3.71
C ALA A 110 -11.97 6.91 -3.48
N PHE A 111 -11.06 7.05 -4.44
CA PHE A 111 -9.67 6.60 -4.35
C PHE A 111 -8.98 7.05 -3.05
N LYS A 112 -9.19 8.28 -2.64
CA LYS A 112 -8.53 8.87 -1.48
C LYS A 112 -8.78 8.12 -0.17
N LEU A 113 -9.94 7.49 -0.01
CA LEU A 113 -10.30 6.77 1.21
C LEU A 113 -9.84 5.33 1.24
N SER A 114 -9.55 4.71 0.10
CA SER A 114 -8.82 3.43 0.06
C SER A 114 -7.44 3.54 0.69
N LEU A 115 -6.84 4.74 0.73
CA LEU A 115 -5.56 5.02 1.38
C LEU A 115 -5.69 5.32 2.89
N ILE A 116 -6.84 5.80 3.36
CA ILE A 116 -7.07 6.13 4.78
C ILE A 116 -7.34 4.87 5.60
N HIS A 117 -8.01 3.86 5.06
CA HIS A 117 -8.28 2.60 5.75
C HIS A 117 -7.03 1.72 6.01
N ILE A 118 -5.89 2.06 5.44
CA ILE A 118 -4.60 1.41 5.72
C ILE A 118 -3.97 1.96 7.02
N SER A 119 -4.44 3.09 7.52
CA SER A 119 -3.84 3.82 8.65
C SER A 119 -4.67 3.80 9.94
N GLU A 120 -5.80 3.10 9.99
CA GLU A 120 -6.58 2.80 11.20
C GLU A 120 -6.37 1.35 11.64
#